data_fdabfe631bc081228a32caf6b96aa621
#
_entry.id   fdabfe631bc081228a32caf6b96aa621
#
_cell.length_a   1.000
_cell.length_b   1.000
_cell.length_c   1.000
_cell.angle_alpha   90.00
_cell.angle_beta   90.00
_cell.angle_gamma   90.00
#
_symmetry.space_group_name_H-M   'P 1'
#
loop_
_entity.id
_entity.type
_entity.pdbx_description
1 polymer ?
#
loop_
_entity_poly.entity_id
_entity_poly.type
_entity_poly.pdbx_seq_one_letter_code
_entity_poly.pdbx_strand_id
1 'polypeptide(L)'
;MADGLIVEIGGPVQGLEISAHGKILAPAIIDVHGDAFERQLMPRSGVYFPPEVALIDTDRQLAANGIATAYHAITLGWEPGLRNVTRARDLIQAIQDLALRLTVENRVQLRWETFAFEALDVIEWALKGPLLPSVAFNDHTSMTMRAYDVPVQEREFEHSLEFSIASLDDERMKTRTASKAQRAGLGQEDYIALLGKVWDRRSDVPDAISEVANMASAVGAPMLSHDDTRAETRTYFRNRGASVAEFPMVLEAVEAARENEDLIILGAPNAVRGGSHIG
;
A
#
# COMPACT_ATOMS: atom_id res chain seq x y z
N MET A 1 -24.27 25.21 -4.92
CA MET A 1 -22.88 24.83 -5.28
C MET A 1 -22.30 25.90 -6.21
N ALA A 2 -21.18 26.48 -5.89
CA ALA A 2 -20.42 27.35 -6.79
C ALA A 2 -18.92 26.98 -6.60
N ASP A 3 -18.18 26.89 -7.68
CA ASP A 3 -16.75 26.59 -7.72
C ASP A 3 -16.36 25.32 -6.91
N GLY A 4 -17.20 24.29 -6.97
CA GLY A 4 -16.99 23.03 -6.23
C GLY A 4 -17.37 23.06 -4.74
N LEU A 5 -17.85 24.20 -4.22
CA LEU A 5 -18.20 24.37 -2.80
C LEU A 5 -19.71 24.44 -2.61
N ILE A 6 -20.17 23.94 -1.44
CA ILE A 6 -21.53 24.17 -0.97
C ILE A 6 -21.62 25.61 -0.42
N VAL A 7 -22.32 26.50 -1.14
CA VAL A 7 -22.42 27.91 -0.75
C VAL A 7 -23.62 28.20 0.14
N GLU A 8 -24.69 27.41 0.01
CA GLU A 8 -25.92 27.57 0.79
C GLU A 8 -26.72 26.27 0.85
N ILE A 9 -27.42 26.05 1.95
CA ILE A 9 -28.36 24.95 2.14
C ILE A 9 -29.75 25.54 2.39
N GLY A 10 -30.76 25.14 1.58
CA GLY A 10 -32.15 25.55 1.77
C GLY A 10 -32.51 26.92 1.20
N GLY A 11 -31.62 27.58 0.46
CA GLY A 11 -31.90 28.84 -0.20
C GLY A 11 -32.64 28.70 -1.56
N PRO A 12 -33.05 29.83 -2.18
CA PRO A 12 -33.70 29.79 -3.50
C PRO A 12 -32.72 29.32 -4.58
N VAL A 13 -33.23 28.54 -5.53
CA VAL A 13 -32.42 28.04 -6.65
C VAL A 13 -32.03 29.21 -7.56
N GLN A 14 -30.72 29.41 -7.73
CA GLN A 14 -30.13 30.40 -8.62
C GLN A 14 -29.17 29.69 -9.59
N GLY A 15 -29.68 29.10 -10.66
CA GLY A 15 -28.82 28.39 -11.62
C GLY A 15 -29.44 27.10 -12.14
N LEU A 16 -28.57 26.18 -12.60
CA LEU A 16 -29.02 24.89 -13.08
C LEU A 16 -29.52 24.03 -11.90
N GLU A 17 -30.78 23.61 -11.98
CA GLU A 17 -31.36 22.68 -11.02
C GLU A 17 -31.11 21.24 -11.46
N ILE A 18 -30.52 20.45 -10.53
CA ILE A 18 -30.39 19.01 -10.70
C ILE A 18 -31.24 18.34 -9.61
N SER A 19 -32.32 17.67 -10.04
CA SER A 19 -33.19 16.94 -9.10
C SER A 19 -32.49 15.70 -8.54
N ALA A 20 -32.36 15.65 -7.22
CA ALA A 20 -31.85 14.49 -6.47
C ALA A 20 -32.97 13.76 -5.72
N HIS A 21 -34.25 13.91 -6.16
CA HIS A 21 -35.39 13.31 -5.46
C HIS A 21 -35.22 11.79 -5.32
N GLY A 22 -35.34 11.28 -4.09
CA GLY A 22 -35.13 9.85 -3.78
C GLY A 22 -33.68 9.37 -3.84
N LYS A 23 -32.70 10.28 -3.94
CA LYS A 23 -31.27 9.98 -3.96
C LYS A 23 -30.58 10.53 -2.72
N ILE A 24 -29.41 9.98 -2.42
CA ILE A 24 -28.54 10.46 -1.35
C ILE A 24 -27.47 11.35 -2.00
N LEU A 25 -27.31 12.58 -1.46
CA LEU A 25 -26.16 13.42 -1.76
C LEU A 25 -25.09 13.15 -0.70
N ALA A 26 -23.94 12.69 -1.14
CA ALA A 26 -22.80 12.39 -0.28
C ALA A 26 -21.51 12.95 -0.90
N PRO A 27 -20.44 13.18 -0.10
CA PRO A 27 -19.11 13.39 -0.65
C PRO A 27 -18.73 12.22 -1.56
N ALA A 28 -17.94 12.50 -2.59
CA ALA A 28 -17.41 11.45 -3.45
C ALA A 28 -16.48 10.53 -2.67
N ILE A 29 -16.40 9.27 -3.07
CA ILE A 29 -15.55 8.28 -2.42
C ILE A 29 -14.09 8.56 -2.74
N ILE A 30 -13.24 8.48 -1.72
CA ILE A 30 -11.78 8.50 -1.85
C ILE A 30 -11.29 7.11 -1.49
N ASP A 31 -10.65 6.43 -2.45
CA ASP A 31 -9.95 5.17 -2.21
C ASP A 31 -8.51 5.48 -1.81
N VAL A 32 -8.19 5.24 -0.55
CA VAL A 32 -6.87 5.58 0.01
C VAL A 32 -5.85 4.46 -0.12
N HIS A 33 -6.26 3.28 -0.61
CA HIS A 33 -5.39 2.13 -0.84
C HIS A 33 -5.92 1.26 -1.99
N GLY A 34 -5.85 1.77 -3.21
CA GLY A 34 -6.31 1.08 -4.41
C GLY A 34 -5.23 0.16 -4.99
N ASP A 35 -5.52 -1.12 -5.12
CA ASP A 35 -4.68 -2.10 -5.83
C ASP A 35 -5.38 -2.70 -7.07
N ALA A 36 -6.53 -2.16 -7.46
CA ALA A 36 -7.34 -2.66 -8.56
C ALA A 36 -6.57 -2.69 -9.91
N PHE A 37 -5.61 -1.77 -10.09
CA PHE A 37 -4.77 -1.70 -11.29
C PHE A 37 -3.93 -2.96 -11.52
N GLU A 38 -3.60 -3.72 -10.48
CA GLU A 38 -2.78 -4.94 -10.61
C GLU A 38 -3.42 -5.96 -11.54
N ARG A 39 -4.77 -6.10 -11.50
CA ARG A 39 -5.50 -7.01 -12.39
C ARG A 39 -5.53 -6.55 -13.84
N GLN A 40 -5.54 -5.25 -14.07
CA GLN A 40 -5.48 -4.67 -15.41
C GLN A 40 -4.06 -4.73 -15.97
N LEU A 41 -3.05 -4.54 -15.11
CA LEU A 41 -1.65 -4.61 -15.49
C LEU A 41 -1.19 -6.05 -15.77
N MET A 42 -1.61 -7.00 -14.93
CA MET A 42 -1.33 -8.44 -15.10
C MET A 42 -2.62 -9.26 -14.95
N PRO A 43 -3.47 -9.32 -16.00
CA PRO A 43 -4.76 -10.01 -15.94
C PRO A 43 -4.64 -11.53 -15.72
N ARG A 44 -3.48 -12.09 -16.01
CA ARG A 44 -3.09 -13.47 -15.67
C ARG A 44 -1.57 -13.57 -15.54
N SER A 45 -1.11 -14.54 -14.79
CA SER A 45 0.31 -14.73 -14.51
C SER A 45 1.17 -14.67 -15.78
N GLY A 46 2.20 -13.82 -15.77
CA GLY A 46 3.16 -13.65 -16.86
C GLY A 46 2.66 -12.84 -18.07
N VAL A 47 1.42 -12.38 -18.08
CA VAL A 47 0.88 -11.56 -19.19
C VAL A 47 0.69 -10.13 -18.70
N TYR A 48 1.41 -9.19 -19.32
CA TYR A 48 1.39 -7.79 -18.93
C TYR A 48 0.83 -6.90 -20.03
N PHE A 49 -0.01 -5.95 -19.65
CA PHE A 49 -0.41 -4.85 -20.51
C PHE A 49 0.48 -3.61 -20.25
N PRO A 50 0.56 -2.69 -21.24
CA PRO A 50 1.19 -1.40 -21.01
C PRO A 50 0.54 -0.66 -19.81
N PRO A 51 1.33 0.01 -18.95
CA PRO A 51 0.82 0.72 -17.78
C PRO A 51 -0.31 1.71 -18.12
N GLU A 52 -0.19 2.42 -19.24
CA GLU A 52 -1.18 3.42 -19.68
C GLU A 52 -2.54 2.77 -19.97
N VAL A 53 -2.54 1.60 -20.60
CA VAL A 53 -3.79 0.85 -20.91
C VAL A 53 -4.44 0.37 -19.62
N ALA A 54 -3.65 -0.20 -18.71
CA ALA A 54 -4.12 -0.67 -17.41
C ALA A 54 -4.70 0.48 -16.57
N LEU A 55 -4.05 1.64 -16.57
CA LEU A 55 -4.50 2.84 -15.84
C LEU A 55 -5.80 3.40 -16.41
N ILE A 56 -5.92 3.54 -17.73
CA ILE A 56 -7.15 4.04 -18.35
C ILE A 56 -8.34 3.13 -18.05
N ASP A 57 -8.14 1.82 -18.05
CA ASP A 57 -9.21 0.87 -17.70
C ASP A 57 -9.55 0.94 -16.20
N THR A 58 -8.55 1.03 -15.34
CA THR A 58 -8.74 1.21 -13.90
C THR A 58 -9.47 2.52 -13.59
N ASP A 59 -9.09 3.64 -14.20
CA ASP A 59 -9.72 4.95 -14.04
C ASP A 59 -11.22 4.90 -14.38
N ARG A 60 -11.59 4.24 -15.48
CA ARG A 60 -12.98 4.05 -15.87
C ARG A 60 -13.78 3.24 -14.86
N GLN A 61 -13.17 2.18 -14.31
CA GLN A 61 -13.81 1.36 -13.29
C GLN A 61 -14.00 2.15 -11.99
N LEU A 62 -13.01 2.93 -11.57
CA LEU A 62 -13.08 3.79 -10.39
C LEU A 62 -14.21 4.83 -10.55
N ALA A 63 -14.24 5.55 -11.69
CA ALA A 63 -15.26 6.53 -11.98
C ALA A 63 -16.67 5.90 -12.01
N ALA A 64 -16.83 4.73 -12.62
CA ALA A 64 -18.11 4.01 -12.68
C ALA A 64 -18.63 3.57 -11.30
N ASN A 65 -17.72 3.42 -10.32
CA ASN A 65 -18.06 3.10 -8.92
C ASN A 65 -18.17 4.33 -8.01
N GLY A 66 -18.13 5.55 -8.56
CA GLY A 66 -18.30 6.78 -7.78
C GLY A 66 -17.08 7.20 -6.98
N ILE A 67 -15.90 6.66 -7.29
CA ILE A 67 -14.63 7.06 -6.71
C ILE A 67 -14.12 8.28 -7.46
N ALA A 68 -13.84 9.37 -6.74
CA ALA A 68 -13.36 10.62 -7.32
C ALA A 68 -11.84 10.78 -7.18
N THR A 69 -11.25 10.17 -6.15
CA THR A 69 -9.80 10.17 -5.92
C THR A 69 -9.36 8.76 -5.54
N ALA A 70 -8.28 8.28 -6.13
CA ALA A 70 -7.70 6.99 -5.77
C ALA A 70 -6.18 7.11 -5.57
N TYR A 71 -5.70 6.61 -4.43
CA TYR A 71 -4.29 6.39 -4.19
C TYR A 71 -3.93 4.98 -4.63
N HIS A 72 -3.18 4.87 -5.71
CA HIS A 72 -2.70 3.57 -6.18
C HIS A 72 -1.57 3.08 -5.29
N ALA A 73 -1.82 2.02 -4.54
CA ALA A 73 -0.87 1.39 -3.62
C ALA A 73 0.17 0.58 -4.40
N ILE A 74 1.13 1.29 -5.00
CA ILE A 74 2.13 0.70 -5.88
C ILE A 74 3.21 0.03 -5.04
N THR A 75 3.28 -1.29 -5.09
CA THR A 75 4.29 -2.03 -4.36
C THR A 75 5.67 -1.84 -4.96
N LEU A 76 6.61 -1.39 -4.14
CA LEU A 76 8.04 -1.30 -4.40
C LEU A 76 8.71 -2.47 -3.69
N GLY A 77 8.73 -3.63 -4.33
CA GLY A 77 9.21 -4.88 -3.75
C GLY A 77 10.51 -5.38 -4.36
N TRP A 78 11.21 -6.22 -3.61
CA TRP A 78 12.39 -6.95 -4.07
C TRP A 78 12.04 -8.14 -4.96
N GLU A 79 10.77 -8.55 -4.98
CA GLU A 79 10.29 -9.66 -5.80
C GLU A 79 10.37 -9.30 -7.31
N PRO A 80 10.81 -10.19 -8.18
CA PRO A 80 10.63 -10.00 -9.62
C PRO A 80 9.14 -10.07 -10.00
N GLY A 81 8.82 -9.72 -11.24
CA GLY A 81 7.44 -9.81 -11.75
C GLY A 81 6.64 -8.54 -11.54
N LEU A 82 5.38 -8.67 -11.08
CA LEU A 82 4.42 -7.55 -11.03
C LEU A 82 4.85 -6.41 -10.12
N ARG A 83 5.40 -6.75 -8.95
CA ARG A 83 5.69 -5.81 -7.86
C ARG A 83 7.16 -5.40 -7.78
N ASN A 84 7.89 -5.55 -8.88
CA ASN A 84 9.29 -5.11 -8.92
C ASN A 84 9.40 -3.60 -9.08
N VAL A 85 10.56 -3.07 -8.68
CA VAL A 85 10.87 -1.63 -8.67
C VAL A 85 10.78 -0.98 -10.06
N THR A 86 11.21 -1.68 -11.12
CA THR A 86 11.16 -1.15 -12.50
C THR A 86 9.72 -0.92 -12.95
N ARG A 87 8.84 -1.91 -12.75
CA ARG A 87 7.41 -1.76 -13.10
C ARG A 87 6.70 -0.72 -12.26
N ALA A 88 7.06 -0.62 -10.99
CA ALA A 88 6.54 0.43 -10.12
C ALA A 88 6.90 1.82 -10.68
N ARG A 89 8.15 2.02 -11.11
CA ARG A 89 8.59 3.27 -11.74
C ARG A 89 7.81 3.58 -13.01
N ASP A 90 7.66 2.58 -13.91
CA ASP A 90 6.91 2.75 -15.15
C ASP A 90 5.45 3.15 -14.89
N LEU A 91 4.82 2.53 -13.88
CA LEU A 91 3.44 2.84 -13.51
C LEU A 91 3.31 4.25 -12.89
N ILE A 92 4.24 4.64 -12.01
CA ILE A 92 4.27 5.99 -11.44
C ILE A 92 4.44 7.03 -12.56
N GLN A 93 5.34 6.79 -13.50
CA GLN A 93 5.54 7.66 -14.66
C GLN A 93 4.26 7.78 -15.50
N ALA A 94 3.59 6.66 -15.78
CA ALA A 94 2.35 6.66 -16.53
C ALA A 94 1.22 7.43 -15.81
N ILE A 95 1.11 7.36 -14.48
CA ILE A 95 0.16 8.17 -13.71
C ILE A 95 0.47 9.66 -13.88
N GLN A 96 1.73 10.05 -13.79
CA GLN A 96 2.15 11.44 -13.96
C GLN A 96 1.83 11.96 -15.37
N ASP A 97 2.14 11.18 -16.40
CA ASP A 97 1.94 11.56 -17.81
C ASP A 97 0.46 11.65 -18.19
N LEU A 98 -0.39 10.83 -17.57
CA LEU A 98 -1.81 10.79 -17.85
C LEU A 98 -2.67 11.64 -16.91
N ALA A 99 -2.11 12.24 -15.86
CA ALA A 99 -2.84 12.91 -14.79
C ALA A 99 -3.95 13.87 -15.27
N LEU A 100 -3.69 14.67 -16.31
CA LEU A 100 -4.64 15.62 -16.88
C LEU A 100 -5.66 14.98 -17.88
N ARG A 101 -5.53 13.69 -18.17
CA ARG A 101 -6.35 12.97 -19.14
C ARG A 101 -7.27 11.93 -18.51
N LEU A 102 -7.06 11.64 -17.23
CA LEU A 102 -7.87 10.69 -16.46
C LEU A 102 -9.08 11.39 -15.86
N THR A 103 -10.14 10.63 -15.59
CA THR A 103 -11.42 11.11 -15.04
C THR A 103 -11.35 11.27 -13.53
N VAL A 104 -10.71 10.32 -12.86
CA VAL A 104 -10.50 10.28 -11.41
C VAL A 104 -9.18 10.98 -11.09
N GLU A 105 -9.09 11.62 -9.95
CA GLU A 105 -7.81 12.09 -9.42
C GLU A 105 -6.96 10.89 -9.00
N ASN A 106 -6.05 10.47 -9.90
CA ASN A 106 -5.18 9.33 -9.66
C ASN A 106 -3.90 9.80 -8.94
N ARG A 107 -3.70 9.31 -7.74
CA ARG A 107 -2.55 9.61 -6.88
C ARG A 107 -1.70 8.38 -6.64
N VAL A 108 -0.51 8.56 -6.09
CA VAL A 108 0.45 7.49 -5.80
C VAL A 108 0.59 7.29 -4.30
N GLN A 109 0.49 6.04 -3.86
CA GLN A 109 1.01 5.58 -2.58
C GLN A 109 2.20 4.66 -2.87
N LEU A 110 3.38 5.05 -2.41
CA LEU A 110 4.57 4.20 -2.47
C LEU A 110 4.47 3.14 -1.35
N ARG A 111 4.00 1.97 -1.71
CA ARG A 111 3.90 0.83 -0.81
C ARG A 111 5.24 0.10 -0.80
N TRP A 112 6.16 0.60 0.01
CA TRP A 112 7.52 0.12 0.04
C TRP A 112 7.70 -1.08 0.97
N GLU A 113 8.18 -2.19 0.42
CA GLU A 113 8.67 -3.32 1.19
C GLU A 113 10.04 -2.94 1.77
N THR A 114 10.14 -2.88 3.09
CA THR A 114 11.32 -2.31 3.80
C THR A 114 12.63 -3.04 3.54
N PHE A 115 12.57 -4.27 3.03
CA PHE A 115 13.73 -5.04 2.55
C PHE A 115 14.12 -4.76 1.09
N ALA A 116 13.36 -3.96 0.35
CA ALA A 116 13.62 -3.64 -1.05
C ALA A 116 14.51 -2.38 -1.16
N PHE A 117 15.80 -2.52 -0.87
CA PHE A 117 16.77 -1.42 -0.95
C PHE A 117 16.96 -0.91 -2.38
N GLU A 118 16.66 -1.75 -3.37
CA GLU A 118 16.64 -1.41 -4.78
C GLU A 118 15.61 -0.32 -5.12
N ALA A 119 14.67 -0.05 -4.20
CA ALA A 119 13.62 0.94 -4.38
C ALA A 119 14.01 2.36 -3.96
N LEU A 120 15.10 2.56 -3.22
CA LEU A 120 15.46 3.86 -2.62
C LEU A 120 15.58 4.97 -3.67
N ASP A 121 16.26 4.73 -4.79
CA ASP A 121 16.39 5.70 -5.88
C ASP A 121 15.02 6.05 -6.52
N VAL A 122 14.11 5.06 -6.62
CA VAL A 122 12.76 5.29 -7.18
C VAL A 122 11.89 6.06 -6.21
N ILE A 123 12.01 5.80 -4.91
CA ILE A 123 11.32 6.56 -3.86
C ILE A 123 11.79 8.03 -3.90
N GLU A 124 13.08 8.27 -3.90
CA GLU A 124 13.64 9.62 -3.97
C GLU A 124 13.16 10.35 -5.23
N TRP A 125 13.22 9.69 -6.39
CA TRP A 125 12.73 10.24 -7.64
C TRP A 125 11.22 10.56 -7.59
N ALA A 126 10.39 9.69 -7.05
CA ALA A 126 8.95 9.90 -6.95
C ALA A 126 8.59 11.04 -6.00
N LEU A 127 9.30 11.16 -4.86
CA LEU A 127 9.13 12.24 -3.90
C LEU A 127 9.48 13.62 -4.46
N LYS A 128 10.36 13.70 -5.47
CA LYS A 128 10.71 14.92 -6.21
C LYS A 128 9.82 15.17 -7.43
N GLY A 129 8.90 14.24 -7.72
CA GLY A 129 8.02 14.31 -8.89
C GLY A 129 6.86 15.30 -8.74
N PRO A 130 6.09 15.51 -9.82
CA PRO A 130 4.98 16.48 -9.84
C PRO A 130 3.76 16.07 -9.01
N LEU A 131 3.62 14.78 -8.70
CA LEU A 131 2.56 14.25 -7.85
C LEU A 131 3.20 13.77 -6.55
N LEU A 132 3.09 14.57 -5.48
CA LEU A 132 3.63 14.19 -4.17
C LEU A 132 2.95 12.89 -3.69
N PRO A 133 3.67 11.77 -3.56
CA PRO A 133 3.09 10.51 -3.10
C PRO A 133 2.97 10.47 -1.58
N SER A 134 2.14 9.56 -1.07
CA SER A 134 2.29 9.05 0.30
C SER A 134 3.26 7.87 0.33
N VAL A 135 3.85 7.60 1.50
CA VAL A 135 4.80 6.49 1.71
C VAL A 135 4.24 5.54 2.77
N ALA A 136 3.99 4.29 2.38
CA ALA A 136 3.55 3.24 3.29
C ALA A 136 4.70 2.24 3.53
N PHE A 137 5.09 2.09 4.79
CA PHE A 137 6.10 1.12 5.22
C PHE A 137 5.48 -0.25 5.39
N ASN A 138 5.98 -1.24 4.64
CA ASN A 138 5.49 -2.62 4.65
C ASN A 138 6.61 -3.58 5.01
N ASP A 139 6.34 -4.58 5.85
CA ASP A 139 7.29 -5.64 6.18
C ASP A 139 6.67 -7.04 6.06
N HIS A 140 6.28 -7.39 4.85
CA HIS A 140 5.81 -8.74 4.58
C HIS A 140 6.96 -9.78 4.57
N THR A 141 8.19 -9.33 4.53
CA THR A 141 9.37 -10.21 4.59
C THR A 141 9.51 -10.81 5.98
N SER A 142 9.58 -10.00 7.05
CA SER A 142 9.62 -10.49 8.43
C SER A 142 8.39 -11.34 8.76
N MET A 143 7.20 -10.90 8.34
CA MET A 143 5.96 -11.67 8.52
C MET A 143 6.01 -13.05 7.84
N THR A 144 6.66 -13.14 6.68
CA THR A 144 6.80 -14.42 5.97
C THR A 144 7.84 -15.33 6.62
N MET A 145 8.93 -14.76 7.13
CA MET A 145 10.04 -15.50 7.74
C MET A 145 9.74 -16.00 9.15
N ARG A 146 8.74 -15.46 9.80
CA ARG A 146 8.43 -15.77 11.18
C ARG A 146 8.08 -17.24 11.42
N ALA A 147 8.42 -17.75 12.62
CA ALA A 147 8.05 -19.09 13.07
C ALA A 147 6.52 -19.33 13.02
N TYR A 148 6.09 -20.56 12.74
CA TYR A 148 4.67 -20.88 12.45
C TYR A 148 3.76 -20.88 13.68
N ASP A 149 4.30 -21.22 14.82
CA ASP A 149 3.61 -21.41 16.10
C ASP A 149 3.42 -20.11 16.89
N VAL A 150 3.87 -19.01 16.35
CA VAL A 150 3.72 -17.71 17.01
C VAL A 150 2.35 -17.11 16.66
N PRO A 151 1.50 -16.78 17.65
CA PRO A 151 0.22 -16.14 17.46
C PRO A 151 0.34 -14.80 16.72
N VAL A 152 -0.74 -14.37 16.06
CA VAL A 152 -0.76 -13.09 15.33
C VAL A 152 -0.40 -11.92 16.23
N GLN A 153 -0.89 -11.93 17.48
CA GLN A 153 -0.64 -10.90 18.49
C GLN A 153 0.83 -10.80 18.92
N GLU A 154 1.60 -11.87 18.72
CA GLU A 154 3.04 -11.93 19.03
C GLU A 154 3.90 -11.75 17.78
N ARG A 155 3.29 -11.63 16.61
CA ARG A 155 4.04 -11.37 15.38
C ARG A 155 4.56 -9.95 15.39
N GLU A 156 5.85 -9.84 15.29
CA GLU A 156 6.56 -8.58 15.29
C GLU A 156 7.19 -8.29 13.94
N PHE A 157 7.32 -7.04 13.69
CA PHE A 157 8.35 -6.47 12.87
C PHE A 157 9.67 -6.54 13.66
N GLU A 158 10.63 -7.32 13.17
CA GLU A 158 11.87 -7.56 13.91
C GLU A 158 13.04 -7.75 12.93
N HIS A 159 14.09 -6.98 13.14
CA HIS A 159 15.28 -7.01 12.30
C HIS A 159 16.53 -7.54 13.05
N SER A 160 16.36 -7.97 14.28
CA SER A 160 17.43 -8.57 15.06
C SER A 160 17.93 -9.87 14.43
N LEU A 161 19.21 -10.15 14.60
CA LEU A 161 19.82 -11.40 14.16
C LEU A 161 19.30 -12.62 14.95
N GLU A 162 18.76 -12.39 16.13
CA GLU A 162 18.22 -13.42 17.03
C GLU A 162 16.73 -13.73 16.77
N PHE A 163 16.10 -13.04 15.81
CA PHE A 163 14.71 -13.24 15.49
C PHE A 163 14.43 -14.69 15.08
N SER A 164 13.46 -15.32 15.72
CA SER A 164 13.08 -16.71 15.45
C SER A 164 12.34 -16.85 14.14
N ILE A 165 12.93 -17.55 13.18
CA ILE A 165 12.36 -17.77 11.85
C ILE A 165 11.90 -19.21 11.66
N ALA A 166 10.97 -19.41 10.70
CA ALA A 166 10.60 -20.72 10.22
C ALA A 166 11.75 -21.33 9.38
N SER A 167 11.86 -22.63 9.39
CA SER A 167 12.80 -23.32 8.49
C SER A 167 12.41 -23.10 7.03
N LEU A 168 13.37 -22.70 6.19
CA LEU A 168 13.16 -22.52 4.77
C LEU A 168 12.88 -23.83 4.02
N ASP A 169 13.31 -24.97 4.59
CA ASP A 169 13.10 -26.31 4.02
C ASP A 169 11.76 -26.95 4.43
N ASP A 170 10.95 -26.28 5.28
CA ASP A 170 9.67 -26.79 5.74
C ASP A 170 8.60 -26.69 4.63
N GLU A 171 7.81 -27.75 4.45
CA GLU A 171 6.68 -27.77 3.50
C GLU A 171 5.66 -26.64 3.76
N ARG A 172 5.53 -26.20 5.03
CA ARG A 172 4.70 -25.04 5.39
C ARG A 172 5.26 -23.72 4.78
N MET A 173 6.57 -23.59 4.65
CA MET A 173 7.18 -22.44 3.94
C MET A 173 6.80 -22.46 2.46
N LYS A 174 6.80 -23.61 1.82
CA LYS A 174 6.34 -23.75 0.44
C LYS A 174 4.87 -23.34 0.29
N THR A 175 4.00 -23.80 1.18
CA THR A 175 2.58 -23.40 1.18
C THR A 175 2.42 -21.89 1.37
N ARG A 176 3.14 -21.30 2.33
CA ARG A 176 3.11 -19.86 2.65
C ARG A 176 3.57 -18.97 1.49
N THR A 177 4.52 -19.46 0.68
CA THR A 177 5.14 -18.68 -0.40
C THR A 177 4.63 -19.02 -1.80
N ALA A 178 3.77 -20.03 -1.95
CA ALA A 178 3.31 -20.52 -3.26
C ALA A 178 2.71 -19.43 -4.17
N SER A 179 1.78 -18.63 -3.66
CA SER A 179 1.16 -17.55 -4.43
C SER A 179 2.14 -16.42 -4.75
N LYS A 180 3.10 -16.17 -3.86
CA LYS A 180 4.15 -15.17 -4.06
C LYS A 180 5.12 -15.60 -5.17
N ALA A 181 5.58 -16.86 -5.13
CA ALA A 181 6.43 -17.44 -6.17
C ALA A 181 5.74 -17.38 -7.55
N GLN A 182 4.47 -17.77 -7.62
CA GLN A 182 3.68 -17.69 -8.85
C GLN A 182 3.57 -16.26 -9.39
N ARG A 183 3.29 -15.27 -8.52
CA ARG A 183 3.22 -13.85 -8.91
C ARG A 183 4.57 -13.32 -9.38
N ALA A 184 5.66 -13.76 -8.74
CA ALA A 184 7.02 -13.43 -9.10
C ALA A 184 7.49 -14.11 -10.41
N GLY A 185 6.76 -15.12 -10.90
CA GLY A 185 7.15 -15.92 -12.06
C GLY A 185 8.34 -16.83 -11.79
N LEU A 186 8.55 -17.22 -10.54
CA LEU A 186 9.66 -18.08 -10.09
C LEU A 186 9.17 -19.48 -9.73
N GLY A 187 10.09 -20.44 -9.83
CA GLY A 187 9.95 -21.73 -9.15
C GLY A 187 9.91 -21.55 -7.63
N GLN A 188 9.26 -22.49 -6.95
CA GLN A 188 9.08 -22.41 -5.50
C GLN A 188 10.42 -22.37 -4.74
N GLU A 189 11.36 -23.22 -5.15
CA GLU A 189 12.69 -23.31 -4.52
C GLU A 189 13.51 -22.05 -4.79
N ASP A 190 13.46 -21.52 -6.03
CA ASP A 190 14.14 -20.27 -6.38
C ASP A 190 13.61 -19.07 -5.59
N TYR A 191 12.28 -19.03 -5.37
CA TYR A 191 11.66 -17.98 -4.57
C TYR A 191 12.11 -18.05 -3.10
N ILE A 192 12.13 -19.26 -2.51
CA ILE A 192 12.58 -19.45 -1.13
C ILE A 192 14.06 -19.10 -0.98
N ALA A 193 14.89 -19.50 -1.95
CA ALA A 193 16.31 -19.16 -1.96
C ALA A 193 16.52 -17.62 -2.07
N LEU A 194 15.72 -16.94 -2.89
CA LEU A 194 15.76 -15.48 -2.99
C LEU A 194 15.31 -14.82 -1.67
N LEU A 195 14.22 -15.32 -1.08
CA LEU A 195 13.72 -14.84 0.22
C LEU A 195 14.79 -14.95 1.31
N GLY A 196 15.54 -16.06 1.37
CA GLY A 196 16.65 -16.24 2.29
C GLY A 196 17.75 -15.18 2.12
N LYS A 197 18.15 -14.91 0.86
CA LYS A 197 19.14 -13.87 0.54
C LYS A 197 18.65 -12.47 0.93
N VAL A 198 17.36 -12.19 0.73
CA VAL A 198 16.76 -10.90 1.12
C VAL A 198 16.74 -10.78 2.63
N TRP A 199 16.43 -11.87 3.34
CA TRP A 199 16.44 -11.90 4.80
C TRP A 199 17.83 -11.61 5.40
N ASP A 200 18.91 -11.97 4.74
CA ASP A 200 20.28 -11.72 5.21
C ASP A 200 20.62 -10.24 5.38
N ARG A 201 19.86 -9.33 4.72
CA ARG A 201 20.05 -7.87 4.81
C ARG A 201 19.28 -7.20 5.97
N ARG A 202 18.61 -7.98 6.82
CA ARG A 202 17.69 -7.45 7.85
C ARG A 202 18.31 -6.46 8.85
N SER A 203 19.59 -6.60 9.16
CA SER A 203 20.30 -5.67 10.05
C SER A 203 20.36 -4.23 9.51
N ASP A 204 20.28 -4.04 8.20
CA ASP A 204 20.38 -2.74 7.55
C ASP A 204 19.00 -2.09 7.32
N VAL A 205 17.91 -2.85 7.54
CA VAL A 205 16.54 -2.38 7.33
C VAL A 205 16.18 -1.17 8.20
N PRO A 206 16.53 -1.09 9.50
CA PRO A 206 16.24 0.08 10.33
C PRO A 206 16.85 1.38 9.80
N ASP A 207 18.05 1.31 9.22
CA ASP A 207 18.71 2.46 8.62
C ASP A 207 18.02 2.88 7.32
N ALA A 208 17.67 1.93 6.45
CA ALA A 208 16.89 2.19 5.25
C ALA A 208 15.51 2.79 5.55
N ILE A 209 14.80 2.32 6.59
CA ILE A 209 13.54 2.91 7.04
C ILE A 209 13.75 4.36 7.47
N SER A 210 14.81 4.64 8.22
CA SER A 210 15.12 5.98 8.70
C SER A 210 15.48 6.92 7.53
N GLU A 211 16.18 6.43 6.52
CA GLU A 211 16.51 7.17 5.30
C GLU A 211 15.24 7.55 4.52
N VAL A 212 14.35 6.59 4.27
CA VAL A 212 13.07 6.85 3.56
C VAL A 212 12.19 7.81 4.35
N ALA A 213 12.10 7.65 5.68
CA ALA A 213 11.33 8.55 6.53
C ALA A 213 11.86 9.99 6.47
N ASN A 214 13.19 10.16 6.46
CA ASN A 214 13.81 11.47 6.32
C ASN A 214 13.54 12.10 4.94
N MET A 215 13.65 11.31 3.85
CA MET A 215 13.31 11.78 2.50
C MET A 215 11.84 12.23 2.40
N ALA A 216 10.92 11.44 2.94
CA ALA A 216 9.49 11.76 2.92
C ALA A 216 9.18 13.01 3.76
N SER A 217 9.75 13.11 4.97
CA SER A 217 9.58 14.26 5.85
C SER A 217 10.11 15.56 5.23
N ALA A 218 11.23 15.50 4.51
CA ALA A 218 11.84 16.66 3.88
C ALA A 218 10.94 17.35 2.84
N VAL A 219 10.02 16.61 2.24
CA VAL A 219 9.06 17.13 1.24
C VAL A 219 7.62 17.19 1.76
N GLY A 220 7.38 16.85 3.04
CA GLY A 220 6.06 16.83 3.64
C GLY A 220 5.14 15.72 3.11
N ALA A 221 5.70 14.62 2.62
CA ALA A 221 4.92 13.48 2.15
C ALA A 221 4.24 12.76 3.33
N PRO A 222 2.94 12.44 3.25
CA PRO A 222 2.28 11.63 4.26
C PRO A 222 2.93 10.25 4.39
N MET A 223 3.11 9.79 5.63
CA MET A 223 3.69 8.48 5.91
C MET A 223 2.71 7.60 6.68
N LEU A 224 2.68 6.32 6.30
CA LEU A 224 1.80 5.30 6.85
C LEU A 224 2.63 4.08 7.31
N SER A 225 2.22 3.44 8.40
CA SER A 225 2.62 2.05 8.67
C SER A 225 1.52 1.11 8.16
N HIS A 226 1.91 -0.06 7.70
CA HIS A 226 1.00 -1.02 7.08
C HIS A 226 1.02 -2.36 7.84
N ASP A 227 -0.16 -2.89 8.14
CA ASP A 227 -0.32 -4.18 8.83
C ASP A 227 0.38 -4.24 10.20
N ASP A 228 0.28 -3.18 10.99
CA ASP A 228 0.86 -3.15 12.34
C ASP A 228 0.34 -4.33 13.18
N THR A 229 1.24 -5.18 13.64
CA THR A 229 0.93 -6.42 14.38
C THR A 229 1.04 -6.26 15.89
N ARG A 230 1.54 -5.11 16.39
CA ARG A 230 1.71 -4.78 17.80
C ARG A 230 1.69 -3.28 18.03
N ALA A 231 1.43 -2.87 19.26
CA ALA A 231 1.50 -1.46 19.67
C ALA A 231 2.91 -0.88 19.46
N GLU A 232 3.95 -1.67 19.73
CA GLU A 232 5.35 -1.27 19.56
C GLU A 232 5.70 -1.01 18.09
N THR A 233 5.16 -1.82 17.15
CA THR A 233 5.34 -1.60 15.71
C THR A 233 4.74 -0.25 15.29
N ARG A 234 3.50 0.04 15.76
CA ARG A 234 2.84 1.33 15.52
C ARG A 234 3.70 2.49 16.06
N THR A 235 4.17 2.38 17.29
CA THR A 235 5.01 3.38 17.95
C THR A 235 6.34 3.58 17.21
N TYR A 236 6.95 2.49 16.73
CA TYR A 236 8.19 2.52 15.96
C TYR A 236 8.07 3.39 14.70
N PHE A 237 7.01 3.18 13.89
CA PHE A 237 6.79 3.97 12.68
C PHE A 237 6.31 5.40 13.00
N ARG A 238 5.49 5.58 14.04
CA ARG A 238 5.08 6.90 14.48
C ARG A 238 6.29 7.79 14.84
N ASN A 239 7.26 7.24 15.57
CA ASN A 239 8.49 7.96 15.95
C ASN A 239 9.33 8.37 14.73
N ARG A 240 9.02 7.85 13.54
CA ARG A 240 9.61 8.21 12.25
C ARG A 240 8.71 9.09 11.39
N GLY A 241 7.60 9.57 11.95
CA GLY A 241 6.68 10.51 11.29
C GLY A 241 5.48 9.87 10.62
N ALA A 242 5.29 8.54 10.68
CA ALA A 242 4.09 7.93 10.14
C ALA A 242 2.88 8.22 11.06
N SER A 243 1.98 9.08 10.62
CA SER A 243 0.78 9.51 11.36
C SER A 243 -0.49 8.76 10.95
N VAL A 244 -0.37 7.72 10.14
CA VAL A 244 -1.49 6.91 9.67
C VAL A 244 -1.19 5.43 9.92
N ALA A 245 -2.11 4.72 10.56
CA ALA A 245 -2.10 3.27 10.72
C ALA A 245 -2.98 2.65 9.61
N GLU A 246 -2.36 1.96 8.67
CA GLU A 246 -3.04 1.33 7.55
C GLU A 246 -3.22 -0.16 7.83
N PHE A 247 -4.46 -0.61 7.94
CA PHE A 247 -4.87 -1.99 8.22
C PHE A 247 -4.21 -2.59 9.48
N PRO A 248 -4.24 -1.89 10.65
CA PRO A 248 -3.70 -2.48 11.87
C PRO A 248 -4.37 -3.83 12.14
N MET A 249 -3.57 -4.85 12.45
CA MET A 249 -3.99 -6.24 12.50
C MET A 249 -4.52 -6.68 13.86
N VAL A 250 -4.24 -5.93 14.90
CA VAL A 250 -4.61 -6.23 16.29
C VAL A 250 -5.17 -5.00 16.97
N LEU A 251 -6.00 -5.21 18.00
CA LEU A 251 -6.66 -4.12 18.72
C LEU A 251 -5.65 -3.20 19.40
N GLU A 252 -4.58 -3.76 19.96
CA GLU A 252 -3.51 -3.00 20.64
C GLU A 252 -2.84 -1.98 19.70
N ALA A 253 -2.66 -2.33 18.43
CA ALA A 253 -2.14 -1.37 17.43
C ALA A 253 -3.13 -0.25 17.11
N VAL A 254 -4.45 -0.58 17.08
CA VAL A 254 -5.52 0.41 16.93
C VAL A 254 -5.58 1.36 18.12
N GLU A 255 -5.47 0.83 19.34
CA GLU A 255 -5.47 1.61 20.57
C GLU A 255 -4.27 2.54 20.62
N ALA A 256 -3.06 2.04 20.32
CA ALA A 256 -1.86 2.86 20.24
C ALA A 256 -1.96 3.99 19.19
N ALA A 257 -2.60 3.74 18.05
CA ALA A 257 -2.86 4.77 17.05
C ALA A 257 -3.84 5.84 17.59
N ARG A 258 -4.94 5.42 18.22
CA ARG A 258 -5.96 6.33 18.77
C ARG A 258 -5.45 7.19 19.92
N GLU A 259 -4.64 6.63 20.83
CA GLU A 259 -4.03 7.37 21.94
C GLU A 259 -3.15 8.51 21.46
N ASN A 260 -2.61 8.38 20.27
CA ASN A 260 -1.76 9.38 19.64
C ASN A 260 -2.46 10.24 18.58
N GLU A 261 -3.80 10.13 18.46
CA GLU A 261 -4.61 10.85 17.47
C GLU A 261 -4.20 10.55 16.01
N ASP A 262 -3.59 9.38 15.75
CA ASP A 262 -3.25 8.94 14.40
C ASP A 262 -4.50 8.56 13.60
N LEU A 263 -4.47 8.77 12.30
CA LEU A 263 -5.54 8.31 11.42
C LEU A 263 -5.45 6.78 11.24
N ILE A 264 -6.62 6.13 11.10
CA ILE A 264 -6.71 4.69 10.91
C ILE A 264 -7.44 4.40 9.61
N ILE A 265 -6.83 3.59 8.75
CA ILE A 265 -7.44 3.10 7.51
C ILE A 265 -7.85 1.64 7.71
N LEU A 266 -9.12 1.34 7.41
CA LEU A 266 -9.66 -0.01 7.43
C LEU A 266 -10.03 -0.46 6.02
N GLY A 267 -9.84 -1.75 5.72
CA GLY A 267 -10.13 -2.31 4.42
C GLY A 267 -11.62 -2.64 4.23
N ALA A 268 -12.30 -2.00 3.30
CA ALA A 268 -13.68 -2.35 2.93
C ALA A 268 -13.81 -3.85 2.52
N PRO A 269 -12.89 -4.47 1.75
CA PRO A 269 -12.95 -5.90 1.47
C PRO A 269 -12.92 -6.78 2.73
N ASN A 270 -12.18 -6.38 3.76
CA ASN A 270 -12.13 -7.10 5.04
C ASN A 270 -13.48 -7.00 5.77
N ALA A 271 -14.08 -5.80 5.81
CA ALA A 271 -15.39 -5.60 6.39
C ALA A 271 -16.48 -6.43 5.68
N VAL A 272 -16.47 -6.46 4.35
CA VAL A 272 -17.43 -7.25 3.54
C VAL A 272 -17.27 -8.75 3.75
N ARG A 273 -16.05 -9.24 3.95
CA ARG A 273 -15.75 -10.65 4.21
C ARG A 273 -16.05 -11.07 5.66
N GLY A 274 -16.29 -10.12 6.56
CA GLY A 274 -16.56 -10.37 7.96
C GLY A 274 -15.32 -10.57 8.82
N GLY A 275 -14.17 -10.11 8.38
CA GLY A 275 -12.91 -10.20 9.13
C GLY A 275 -11.69 -9.85 8.31
N SER A 276 -10.54 -9.76 8.99
CA SER A 276 -9.24 -9.58 8.36
C SER A 276 -8.85 -10.83 7.56
N HIS A 277 -7.96 -10.66 6.56
CA HIS A 277 -7.35 -11.77 5.81
C HIS A 277 -6.41 -12.64 6.67
N ILE A 278 -6.24 -12.29 7.93
CA ILE A 278 -5.32 -12.96 8.87
C ILE A 278 -6.08 -13.77 9.92
N GLY A 279 -7.40 -13.72 9.92
CA GLY A 279 -8.27 -14.48 10.84
C GLY A 279 -9.22 -13.62 11.62
#